data_0ba1774f275c19b945def4bf2b880013
#
_entry.id   0ba1774f275c19b945def4bf2b880013
#
_cell.length_a   1.000
_cell.length_b   1.000
_cell.length_c   1.000
_cell.angle_alpha   90.00
_cell.angle_beta   90.00
_cell.angle_gamma   90.00
#
_symmetry.space_group_name_H-M   'P 1'
#
loop_
_entity.id
_entity.type
_entity.pdbx_description
1 polymer ?
#
loop_
_entity_poly.entity_id
_entity_poly.type
_entity_poly.pdbx_seq_one_letter_code
_entity_poly.pdbx_strand_id
1 'polypeptide(L)'
;AGMISAEQARLAAHVPMADDITVEADSGGHTDNRSLVCLLPAVAALRDQFQQQYNYPQPVRVGAAGGIGTPEATLGAFAMGAAFVVTGSINQSCRESGSSDHVRKVLAQADMTDTIMAPAADMFEMGVKLQVLKKGTLFGLRAQKLLDLYLAHDSWAEIPEKDRQN
;
A
#
# COMPACT_ATOMS: atom_id res chain seq x y z
N ALA A 1 -12.30 -15.35 -21.68
CA ALA A 1 -13.23 -16.45 -21.53
C ALA A 1 -12.54 -17.74 -22.05
N GLY A 2 -12.70 -18.87 -21.35
CA GLY A 2 -12.11 -20.15 -21.77
C GLY A 2 -10.86 -20.61 -21.00
N MET A 3 -10.42 -19.87 -19.97
CA MET A 3 -9.27 -20.27 -19.15
C MET A 3 -9.56 -21.42 -18.18
N ILE A 4 -10.82 -21.64 -17.82
CA ILE A 4 -11.29 -22.72 -16.98
C ILE A 4 -12.50 -23.40 -17.57
N SER A 5 -12.73 -24.69 -17.28
CA SER A 5 -13.94 -25.43 -17.69
C SER A 5 -15.16 -24.99 -16.88
N ALA A 6 -16.35 -25.32 -17.36
CA ALA A 6 -17.59 -25.06 -16.63
C ALA A 6 -17.62 -25.77 -15.26
N GLU A 7 -17.08 -26.98 -15.18
CA GLU A 7 -16.96 -27.73 -13.93
C GLU A 7 -15.98 -27.05 -12.96
N GLN A 8 -14.81 -26.59 -13.42
CA GLN A 8 -13.90 -25.82 -12.61
C GLN A 8 -14.52 -24.52 -12.09
N ALA A 9 -15.29 -23.82 -12.93
CA ALA A 9 -16.00 -22.62 -12.51
C ALA A 9 -17.04 -22.91 -11.41
N ARG A 10 -17.76 -24.03 -11.52
CA ARG A 10 -18.71 -24.49 -10.51
C ARG A 10 -18.03 -24.82 -9.17
N LEU A 11 -16.90 -25.50 -9.23
CA LEU A 11 -16.11 -25.89 -8.05
C LEU A 11 -15.40 -24.70 -7.40
N ALA A 12 -15.05 -23.68 -8.16
CA ALA A 12 -14.32 -22.51 -7.66
C ALA A 12 -15.08 -21.77 -6.55
N ALA A 13 -16.41 -21.83 -6.51
CA ALA A 13 -17.22 -21.26 -5.44
C ALA A 13 -17.00 -21.94 -4.08
N HIS A 14 -16.51 -23.17 -4.07
CA HIS A 14 -16.32 -23.99 -2.87
C HIS A 14 -14.86 -24.03 -2.38
N VAL A 15 -13.98 -23.29 -3.03
CA VAL A 15 -12.56 -23.22 -2.69
C VAL A 15 -12.19 -21.78 -2.43
N PRO A 16 -11.51 -21.46 -1.32
CA PRO A 16 -11.05 -20.09 -1.08
C PRO A 16 -10.02 -19.69 -2.14
N MET A 17 -10.01 -18.39 -2.48
CA MET A 17 -9.11 -17.85 -3.49
C MET A 17 -7.65 -17.84 -3.05
N ALA A 18 -7.41 -17.84 -1.74
CA ALA A 18 -6.10 -17.85 -1.10
C ALA A 18 -6.19 -18.45 0.28
N ASP A 19 -5.08 -18.97 0.80
CA ASP A 19 -4.96 -19.44 2.18
C ASP A 19 -4.76 -18.28 3.16
N ASP A 20 -4.11 -17.21 2.66
CA ASP A 20 -3.78 -15.99 3.40
C ASP A 20 -4.28 -14.75 2.66
N ILE A 21 -4.89 -13.83 3.40
CA ILE A 21 -5.31 -12.51 2.90
C ILE A 21 -4.65 -11.46 3.79
N THR A 22 -3.95 -10.52 3.19
CA THR A 22 -3.39 -9.38 3.91
C THR A 22 -4.28 -8.16 3.73
N VAL A 23 -4.72 -7.58 4.84
CA VAL A 23 -5.39 -6.29 4.87
C VAL A 23 -4.32 -5.21 4.92
N GLU A 24 -4.20 -4.43 3.88
CA GLU A 24 -3.29 -3.29 3.83
C GLU A 24 -4.04 -2.00 4.17
N ALA A 25 -3.68 -1.41 5.29
CA ALA A 25 -4.15 -0.11 5.75
C ALA A 25 -3.27 1.02 5.21
N ASP A 26 -3.40 2.22 5.76
CA ASP A 26 -2.54 3.35 5.39
C ASP A 26 -1.05 2.99 5.51
N SER A 27 -0.33 3.17 4.41
CA SER A 27 1.04 2.67 4.26
C SER A 27 1.88 3.58 3.36
N GLY A 28 3.19 3.44 3.42
CA GLY A 28 4.09 4.02 2.42
C GLY A 28 3.86 3.38 1.05
N GLY A 29 3.90 4.20 0.00
CA GLY A 29 3.53 3.79 -1.34
C GLY A 29 2.08 4.09 -1.69
N HIS A 30 1.49 3.30 -2.57
CA HIS A 30 0.07 3.43 -2.93
C HIS A 30 -0.80 3.10 -1.72
N THR A 31 -1.71 4.01 -1.38
CA THR A 31 -2.61 3.87 -0.23
C THR A 31 -3.88 4.68 -0.44
N ASP A 32 -4.97 4.20 0.13
CA ASP A 32 -6.24 4.94 0.25
C ASP A 32 -6.42 5.60 1.62
N ASN A 33 -5.37 5.61 2.44
CA ASN A 33 -5.32 6.20 3.77
C ASN A 33 -6.36 5.63 4.77
N ARG A 34 -6.75 4.35 4.59
CA ARG A 34 -7.71 3.72 5.49
C ARG A 34 -7.05 3.21 6.76
N SER A 35 -7.78 3.33 7.87
CA SER A 35 -7.30 2.91 9.19
C SER A 35 -7.35 1.39 9.36
N LEU A 36 -6.27 0.80 9.86
CA LEU A 36 -6.18 -0.63 10.15
C LEU A 36 -7.24 -1.08 11.17
N VAL A 37 -7.53 -0.27 12.17
CA VAL A 37 -8.53 -0.60 13.20
C VAL A 37 -9.96 -0.72 12.67
N CYS A 38 -10.22 -0.15 11.50
CA CYS A 38 -11.50 -0.29 10.80
C CYS A 38 -11.50 -1.43 9.79
N LEU A 39 -10.40 -1.55 9.01
CA LEU A 39 -10.32 -2.52 7.92
C LEU A 39 -10.16 -3.96 8.40
N LEU A 40 -9.23 -4.20 9.33
CA LEU A 40 -8.92 -5.56 9.77
C LEU A 40 -10.13 -6.28 10.36
N PRO A 41 -10.91 -5.70 11.29
CA PRO A 41 -12.10 -6.35 11.82
C PRO A 41 -13.18 -6.58 10.75
N ALA A 42 -13.34 -5.65 9.79
CA ALA A 42 -14.32 -5.78 8.72
C ALA A 42 -14.00 -6.96 7.79
N VAL A 43 -12.73 -7.10 7.39
CA VAL A 43 -12.29 -8.21 6.54
C VAL A 43 -12.32 -9.54 7.31
N ALA A 44 -11.96 -9.54 8.59
CA ALA A 44 -12.06 -10.74 9.43
C ALA A 44 -13.52 -11.20 9.55
N ALA A 45 -14.46 -10.29 9.77
CA ALA A 45 -15.89 -10.63 9.82
C ALA A 45 -16.40 -11.18 8.48
N LEU A 46 -15.96 -10.60 7.36
CA LEU A 46 -16.28 -11.12 6.03
C LEU A 46 -15.72 -12.54 5.83
N ARG A 47 -14.46 -12.79 6.21
CA ARG A 47 -13.85 -14.11 6.18
C ARG A 47 -14.69 -15.12 6.99
N ASP A 48 -15.17 -14.74 8.19
CA ASP A 48 -15.97 -15.61 9.05
C ASP A 48 -17.32 -15.95 8.42
N GLN A 49 -17.95 -14.98 7.75
CA GLN A 49 -19.18 -15.22 6.98
C GLN A 49 -18.96 -16.24 5.85
N PHE A 50 -17.90 -16.08 5.06
CA PHE A 50 -17.57 -17.03 4.00
C PHE A 50 -17.18 -18.41 4.55
N GLN A 51 -16.47 -18.45 5.66
CA GLN A 51 -16.16 -19.71 6.32
C GLN A 51 -17.40 -20.46 6.79
N GLN A 52 -18.40 -19.76 7.33
CA GLN A 52 -19.68 -20.35 7.71
C GLN A 52 -20.48 -20.82 6.49
N GLN A 53 -20.49 -20.03 5.41
CA GLN A 53 -21.25 -20.32 4.20
C GLN A 53 -20.70 -21.53 3.44
N TYR A 54 -19.40 -21.64 3.32
CA TYR A 54 -18.76 -22.62 2.43
C TYR A 54 -18.08 -23.77 3.19
N ASN A 55 -17.92 -23.64 4.51
CA ASN A 55 -17.30 -24.64 5.37
C ASN A 55 -15.94 -25.13 4.81
N TYR A 56 -15.05 -24.21 4.48
CA TYR A 56 -13.73 -24.53 3.96
C TYR A 56 -12.98 -25.48 4.92
N PRO A 57 -12.21 -26.45 4.40
CA PRO A 57 -11.45 -27.39 5.23
C PRO A 57 -10.45 -26.71 6.19
N GLN A 58 -9.90 -25.58 5.74
CA GLN A 58 -9.03 -24.73 6.56
C GLN A 58 -9.53 -23.29 6.46
N PRO A 59 -9.65 -22.59 7.60
CA PRO A 59 -10.04 -21.19 7.60
C PRO A 59 -8.95 -20.33 6.95
N VAL A 60 -9.38 -19.38 6.10
CA VAL A 60 -8.48 -18.40 5.52
C VAL A 60 -7.90 -17.51 6.64
N ARG A 61 -6.58 -17.36 6.67
CA ARG A 61 -5.93 -16.47 7.63
C ARG A 61 -5.96 -15.04 7.15
N VAL A 62 -6.24 -14.12 8.07
CA VAL A 62 -6.24 -12.67 7.78
C VAL A 62 -5.06 -12.04 8.51
N GLY A 63 -4.16 -11.43 7.76
CA GLY A 63 -3.01 -10.69 8.27
C GLY A 63 -3.21 -9.18 8.12
N ALA A 64 -2.32 -8.43 8.73
CA ALA A 64 -2.33 -6.96 8.76
C ALA A 64 -1.06 -6.37 8.12
N ALA A 65 -1.24 -5.32 7.33
CA ALA A 65 -0.18 -4.50 6.76
C ALA A 65 -0.55 -3.00 6.83
N GLY A 66 0.43 -2.15 6.63
CA GLY A 66 0.27 -0.70 6.69
C GLY A 66 0.42 -0.14 8.12
N GLY A 67 1.36 0.79 8.28
CA GLY A 67 1.66 1.42 9.57
C GLY A 67 2.33 0.51 10.61
N ILE A 68 2.75 -0.71 10.26
CA ILE A 68 3.39 -1.65 11.18
C ILE A 68 4.89 -1.40 11.21
N GLY A 69 5.29 -0.39 11.97
CA GLY A 69 6.68 0.05 12.09
C GLY A 69 7.26 -0.04 13.51
N THR A 70 6.46 -0.42 14.51
CA THR A 70 6.90 -0.54 15.91
C THR A 70 6.42 -1.83 16.55
N PRO A 71 7.04 -2.28 17.65
CA PRO A 71 6.57 -3.44 18.42
C PRO A 71 5.12 -3.27 18.89
N GLU A 72 4.73 -2.06 19.30
CA GLU A 72 3.37 -1.75 19.78
C GLU A 72 2.34 -1.87 18.66
N ALA A 73 2.66 -1.39 17.44
CA ALA A 73 1.79 -1.55 16.26
C ALA A 73 1.61 -3.04 15.92
N THR A 74 2.68 -3.82 16.00
CA THR A 74 2.65 -5.28 15.81
C THR A 74 1.78 -5.96 16.84
N LEU A 75 1.96 -5.63 18.12
CA LEU A 75 1.13 -6.16 19.21
C LEU A 75 -0.36 -5.78 19.00
N GLY A 76 -0.61 -4.54 18.61
CA GLY A 76 -1.96 -4.06 18.31
C GLY A 76 -2.64 -4.84 17.19
N ALA A 77 -1.91 -5.14 16.11
CA ALA A 77 -2.41 -5.96 14.99
C ALA A 77 -2.79 -7.37 15.45
N PHE A 78 -1.95 -8.06 16.23
CA PHE A 78 -2.27 -9.37 16.78
C PHE A 78 -3.42 -9.31 17.80
N ALA A 79 -3.48 -8.28 18.64
CA ALA A 79 -4.59 -8.09 19.58
C ALA A 79 -5.94 -7.89 18.85
N MET A 80 -5.95 -7.33 17.64
CA MET A 80 -7.13 -7.22 16.78
C MET A 80 -7.46 -8.50 16.02
N GLY A 81 -6.68 -9.58 16.18
CA GLY A 81 -6.93 -10.88 15.58
C GLY A 81 -6.19 -11.14 14.25
N ALA A 82 -5.18 -10.35 13.91
CA ALA A 82 -4.31 -10.67 12.79
C ALA A 82 -3.59 -12.00 13.01
N ALA A 83 -3.57 -12.88 12.01
CA ALA A 83 -2.84 -14.14 12.07
C ALA A 83 -1.33 -13.93 11.78
N PHE A 84 -0.99 -12.88 11.07
CA PHE A 84 0.38 -12.46 10.74
C PHE A 84 0.41 -10.97 10.42
N VAL A 85 1.61 -10.41 10.35
CA VAL A 85 1.83 -9.03 9.92
C VAL A 85 2.78 -8.98 8.72
N VAL A 86 2.59 -7.97 7.87
CA VAL A 86 3.48 -7.65 6.75
C VAL A 86 4.05 -6.26 6.98
N THR A 87 5.37 -6.13 6.87
CA THR A 87 6.10 -4.89 7.09
C THR A 87 6.77 -4.41 5.82
N GLY A 88 6.78 -3.10 5.57
CA GLY A 88 7.35 -2.47 4.39
C GLY A 88 8.55 -1.57 4.72
N SER A 89 8.28 -0.34 5.15
CA SER A 89 9.32 0.70 5.31
C SER A 89 10.43 0.34 6.29
N ILE A 90 10.14 -0.41 7.35
CA ILE A 90 11.17 -0.89 8.29
C ILE A 90 12.16 -1.84 7.60
N ASN A 91 11.68 -2.67 6.67
CA ASN A 91 12.56 -3.57 5.89
C ASN A 91 13.46 -2.77 4.94
N GLN A 92 12.95 -1.65 4.38
CA GLN A 92 13.75 -0.76 3.55
C GLN A 92 14.87 -0.06 4.33
N SER A 93 14.72 0.13 5.63
CA SER A 93 15.75 0.72 6.50
C SER A 93 16.81 -0.29 6.96
N CYS A 94 16.62 -1.59 6.71
CA CYS A 94 17.58 -2.64 7.06
C CYS A 94 18.84 -2.59 6.20
N ARG A 95 19.94 -3.11 6.75
CA ARG A 95 21.23 -3.15 6.04
C ARG A 95 21.20 -4.02 4.79
N GLU A 96 20.38 -5.05 4.79
CA GLU A 96 20.17 -6.03 3.72
C GLU A 96 19.31 -5.51 2.57
N SER A 97 18.65 -4.37 2.75
CA SER A 97 17.83 -3.78 1.69
C SER A 97 18.70 -3.25 0.54
N GLY A 98 18.17 -3.27 -0.67
CA GLY A 98 18.82 -2.66 -1.84
C GLY A 98 18.83 -1.12 -1.83
N SER A 99 18.31 -0.47 -0.79
CA SER A 99 18.27 0.99 -0.66
C SER A 99 19.67 1.57 -0.39
N SER A 100 19.92 2.81 -0.83
CA SER A 100 21.17 3.51 -0.52
C SER A 100 21.33 3.80 0.97
N ASP A 101 22.56 3.96 1.44
CA ASP A 101 22.86 4.29 2.84
C ASP A 101 22.14 5.57 3.29
N HIS A 102 22.02 6.55 2.40
CA HIS A 102 21.32 7.79 2.70
C HIS A 102 19.82 7.52 2.94
N VAL A 103 19.17 6.79 2.04
CA VAL A 103 17.75 6.44 2.16
C VAL A 103 17.49 5.63 3.43
N ARG A 104 18.31 4.61 3.72
CA ARG A 104 18.19 3.82 4.95
C ARG A 104 18.26 4.68 6.21
N LYS A 105 19.24 5.60 6.28
CA LYS A 105 19.39 6.51 7.43
C LYS A 105 18.20 7.45 7.60
N VAL A 106 17.67 7.98 6.51
CA VAL A 106 16.51 8.88 6.57
C VAL A 106 15.25 8.11 6.96
N LEU A 107 15.03 6.92 6.42
CA LEU A 107 13.90 6.05 6.80
C LEU A 107 13.97 5.62 8.27
N ALA A 108 15.15 5.26 8.77
CA ALA A 108 15.34 4.88 10.18
C ALA A 108 15.05 6.01 11.18
N GLN A 109 15.03 7.25 10.71
CA GLN A 109 14.75 8.45 11.51
C GLN A 109 13.38 9.06 11.18
N ALA A 110 12.64 8.46 10.27
CA ALA A 110 11.35 8.97 9.83
C ALA A 110 10.26 8.68 10.86
N ASP A 111 9.40 9.66 11.06
CA ASP A 111 8.16 9.56 11.80
C ASP A 111 6.97 9.65 10.82
N MET A 112 5.78 9.34 11.31
CA MET A 112 4.52 9.48 10.59
C MET A 112 4.32 10.88 9.99
N THR A 113 4.78 11.92 10.71
CA THR A 113 4.72 13.32 10.26
C THR A 113 5.71 13.66 9.14
N ASP A 114 6.66 12.77 8.86
CA ASP A 114 7.68 12.96 7.82
C ASP A 114 7.24 12.47 6.43
N THR A 115 5.96 12.11 6.28
CA THR A 115 5.38 11.64 5.02
C THR A 115 4.49 12.69 4.35
N ILE A 116 4.26 12.53 3.06
CA ILE A 116 3.36 13.36 2.25
C ILE A 116 2.79 12.53 1.10
N MET A 117 1.57 12.84 0.69
CA MET A 117 1.00 12.30 -0.54
C MET A 117 1.57 13.04 -1.75
N ALA A 118 2.10 12.30 -2.71
CA ALA A 118 2.67 12.83 -3.94
C ALA A 118 2.15 12.05 -5.15
N PRO A 119 2.11 12.65 -6.36
CA PRO A 119 1.77 11.93 -7.58
C PRO A 119 2.67 10.71 -7.79
N ALA A 120 2.04 9.58 -8.11
CA ALA A 120 2.73 8.33 -8.40
C ALA A 120 3.37 8.40 -9.78
N ALA A 121 4.63 7.94 -9.91
CA ALA A 121 5.32 7.97 -11.20
C ALA A 121 4.76 6.95 -12.20
N ASP A 122 4.31 5.81 -11.72
CA ASP A 122 3.78 4.69 -12.51
C ASP A 122 2.31 4.87 -12.94
N MET A 123 1.57 5.74 -12.24
CA MET A 123 0.17 6.08 -12.55
C MET A 123 -0.04 7.60 -12.62
N PHE A 124 0.98 8.30 -13.12
CA PHE A 124 1.04 9.77 -13.13
C PHE A 124 -0.12 10.41 -13.91
N GLU A 125 -0.39 9.90 -15.10
CA GLU A 125 -1.44 10.39 -15.99
C GLU A 125 -2.86 10.22 -15.41
N MET A 126 -3.03 9.24 -14.52
CA MET A 126 -4.29 8.99 -13.82
C MET A 126 -4.47 9.86 -12.57
N GLY A 127 -3.46 10.65 -12.19
CA GLY A 127 -3.49 11.47 -10.99
C GLY A 127 -3.46 10.67 -9.68
N VAL A 128 -3.09 9.40 -9.73
CA VAL A 128 -2.97 8.54 -8.54
C VAL A 128 -1.82 9.04 -7.68
N LYS A 129 -2.02 9.04 -6.37
CA LYS A 129 -1.03 9.48 -5.39
C LYS A 129 -0.54 8.31 -4.56
N LEU A 130 0.70 8.47 -4.07
CA LEU A 130 1.32 7.54 -3.13
C LEU A 130 1.91 8.30 -1.94
N GLN A 131 2.02 7.62 -0.82
CA GLN A 131 2.65 8.18 0.37
C GLN A 131 4.16 8.02 0.28
N VAL A 132 4.86 9.15 0.36
CA VAL A 132 6.33 9.22 0.25
C VAL A 132 6.93 10.00 1.42
N LEU A 133 8.20 9.76 1.64
CA LEU A 133 8.98 10.55 2.58
C LEU A 133 9.14 11.98 2.06
N LYS A 134 8.81 12.99 2.88
CA LYS A 134 9.06 14.40 2.58
C LYS A 134 10.36 14.91 3.22
N LYS A 135 10.76 14.32 4.35
CA LYS A 135 11.99 14.69 5.05
C LYS A 135 13.23 14.36 4.22
N GLY A 136 14.10 15.34 4.04
CA GLY A 136 15.35 15.16 3.29
C GLY A 136 15.20 15.00 1.77
N THR A 137 14.02 15.26 1.20
CA THR A 137 13.77 15.17 -0.25
C THR A 137 12.84 16.27 -0.73
N LEU A 138 12.98 16.65 -2.00
CA LEU A 138 12.07 17.56 -2.70
C LEU A 138 11.09 16.81 -3.61
N PHE A 139 11.08 15.48 -3.56
CA PHE A 139 10.30 14.67 -4.49
C PHE A 139 8.82 15.07 -4.50
N GLY A 140 8.17 15.13 -3.34
CA GLY A 140 6.74 15.45 -3.25
C GLY A 140 6.38 16.79 -3.88
N LEU A 141 7.18 17.83 -3.63
CA LEU A 141 6.97 19.15 -4.19
C LEU A 141 7.18 19.17 -5.71
N ARG A 142 8.23 18.53 -6.19
CA ARG A 142 8.54 18.45 -7.62
C ARG A 142 7.53 17.62 -8.38
N ALA A 143 7.12 16.49 -7.84
CA ALA A 143 6.09 15.64 -8.44
C ALA A 143 4.75 16.37 -8.56
N GLN A 144 4.35 17.11 -7.53
CA GLN A 144 3.11 17.92 -7.59
C GLN A 144 3.22 19.02 -8.65
N LYS A 145 4.34 19.77 -8.67
CA LYS A 145 4.56 20.79 -9.72
C LYS A 145 4.50 20.20 -11.12
N LEU A 146 5.10 19.02 -11.32
CA LEU A 146 5.08 18.35 -12.61
C LEU A 146 3.66 17.94 -13.02
N LEU A 147 2.87 17.41 -12.08
CA LEU A 147 1.46 17.09 -12.33
C LEU A 147 0.64 18.34 -12.69
N ASP A 148 0.83 19.44 -11.97
CA ASP A 148 0.12 20.70 -12.23
C ASP A 148 0.44 21.22 -13.65
N LEU A 149 1.71 21.14 -14.08
CA LEU A 149 2.13 21.50 -15.44
C LEU A 149 1.56 20.56 -16.50
N TYR A 150 1.55 19.25 -16.23
CA TYR A 150 0.98 18.23 -17.11
C TYR A 150 -0.52 18.46 -17.35
N LEU A 151 -1.27 18.78 -16.30
CA LEU A 151 -2.71 19.03 -16.40
C LEU A 151 -3.06 20.40 -17.03
N ALA A 152 -2.13 21.36 -17.00
CA ALA A 152 -2.35 22.71 -17.51
C ALA A 152 -1.94 22.91 -18.97
N HIS A 153 -1.16 21.99 -19.55
CA HIS A 153 -0.59 22.16 -20.90
C HIS A 153 -0.69 20.85 -21.70
N ASP A 154 -1.15 20.95 -22.95
CA ASP A 154 -1.28 19.79 -23.85
C ASP A 154 0.06 19.37 -24.47
N SER A 155 1.08 20.23 -24.43
CA SER A 155 2.39 19.92 -24.99
C SER A 155 3.52 20.59 -24.22
N TRP A 156 4.73 20.03 -24.32
CA TRP A 156 5.95 20.62 -23.77
C TRP A 156 6.21 22.05 -24.24
N ALA A 157 5.86 22.36 -25.49
CA ALA A 157 6.09 23.68 -26.08
C ALA A 157 5.25 24.78 -25.44
N GLU A 158 4.09 24.44 -24.86
CA GLU A 158 3.19 25.39 -24.19
C GLU A 158 3.62 25.74 -22.76
N ILE A 159 4.47 24.93 -22.17
CA ILE A 159 4.98 25.20 -20.82
C ILE A 159 5.88 26.43 -20.86
N PRO A 160 5.66 27.45 -20.01
CA PRO A 160 6.51 28.64 -19.94
C PRO A 160 7.98 28.28 -19.71
N GLU A 161 8.89 28.97 -20.38
CA GLU A 161 10.33 28.68 -20.32
C GLU A 161 10.88 28.66 -18.89
N LYS A 162 10.45 29.58 -18.05
CA LYS A 162 10.81 29.62 -16.61
C LYS A 162 10.48 28.33 -15.86
N ASP A 163 9.44 27.60 -16.29
CA ASP A 163 8.99 26.37 -15.64
C ASP A 163 9.65 25.12 -16.25
N ARG A 164 10.12 25.21 -17.49
CA ARG A 164 10.90 24.19 -18.17
C ARG A 164 12.36 24.08 -17.68
N GLN A 165 12.90 25.19 -17.11
CA GLN A 165 14.28 25.26 -16.61
C GLN A 165 14.44 24.88 -15.14
N ASN A 166 13.34 24.63 -14.40
CA ASN A 166 13.31 24.26 -12.99
C ASN A 166 12.88 22.82 -12.76
#